data_e27bf576559989b34414161a1eabfa15
#
_entry.id   e27bf576559989b34414161a1eabfa15
#
_cell.length_a   1.000
_cell.length_b   1.000
_cell.length_c   1.000
_cell.angle_alpha   90.00
_cell.angle_beta   90.00
_cell.angle_gamma   90.00
#
_symmetry.space_group_name_H-M   'P 1'
#
loop_
_entity.id
_entity.type
_entity.pdbx_description
1 polymer ?
#
loop_
_entity_poly.entity_id
_entity_poly.type
_entity_poly.pdbx_seq_one_letter_code
_entity_poly.pdbx_strand_id
1 'polypeptide(L)'
;ILGSALLLSQPLCAQNEEAKDTLTAQMMMQNLPEVFVKATRPIVKAERGQLVYNMPLLIEKMPADNAYDALTRIPGVNELNGNINYAGKELTLIINGKPTTLNYAQLAERLKAMPASQLAKAEVMLAAPARLHVRGMVINLVTKDYAGKNLLSGQIQSTWSQSKYGEGKGKANLLFQKGKFGLDAMYSFTDGTSYGETTTYANHPLQGKRVAYHDKTSQKALGLTHNYRLGLSYAFADNHQLSLAYTGKWDSSHPHHETMGTGTSQQQGNEHTYLHNVDASYNLPFRLQIGISYLNYQNPSQQYLAGTMLDEERILYTNSKQVIDKWLFTADQSHSLKKG
;
A
#
# COMPACT_ATOMS: atom_id res chain seq x y z
N ILE A 1 74.12 77.51 0.35
CA ILE A 1 73.21 78.54 -0.12
C ILE A 1 71.84 78.00 -0.13
N LEU A 2 70.99 78.63 0.67
CA LEU A 2 69.60 78.30 1.03
C LEU A 2 68.67 78.29 -0.18
N GLY A 3 67.69 77.40 -0.19
CA GLY A 3 66.51 77.41 -1.02
C GLY A 3 65.31 76.77 -0.31
N SER A 4 64.48 77.65 0.27
CA SER A 4 63.22 77.34 0.97
C SER A 4 62.17 76.75 -0.06
N ALA A 5 61.59 75.62 0.18
CA ALA A 5 60.44 75.11 -0.48
C ALA A 5 59.20 75.34 0.38
N LEU A 6 58.21 76.11 -0.16
CA LEU A 6 56.87 76.28 0.38
C LEU A 6 56.06 75.08 0.20
N LEU A 7 55.51 74.48 1.24
CA LEU A 7 54.47 73.44 1.22
C LEU A 7 53.10 74.11 1.11
N LEU A 8 52.47 74.01 -0.03
CA LEU A 8 51.07 74.35 -0.22
C LEU A 8 50.23 73.14 0.14
N SER A 9 49.52 73.17 1.26
CA SER A 9 48.50 72.16 1.63
C SER A 9 47.24 72.41 0.85
N GLN A 10 46.88 71.46 0.00
CA GLN A 10 45.57 71.45 -0.63
C GLN A 10 44.59 70.69 0.27
N PRO A 11 43.35 71.15 0.49
CA PRO A 11 42.35 70.38 1.19
C PRO A 11 41.85 69.25 0.32
N LEU A 12 41.97 68.00 0.77
CA LEU A 12 41.43 66.83 0.21
C LEU A 12 39.89 66.88 0.35
N CYS A 13 39.18 67.06 -0.76
CA CYS A 13 37.72 66.92 -0.83
C CYS A 13 37.34 65.46 -0.67
N ALA A 14 37.00 65.05 0.56
CA ALA A 14 36.51 63.72 0.89
C ALA A 14 34.97 63.58 0.74
N GLN A 15 34.34 64.28 -0.23
CA GLN A 15 32.88 64.28 -0.39
C GLN A 15 32.37 63.60 -1.63
N ASN A 16 33.19 63.03 -2.50
CA ASN A 16 32.71 62.41 -3.75
C ASN A 16 32.73 60.87 -3.77
N GLU A 17 33.24 60.15 -2.75
CA GLU A 17 33.21 58.72 -2.74
C GLU A 17 31.95 58.10 -2.13
N GLU A 18 31.30 58.78 -1.15
CA GLU A 18 30.06 58.27 -0.55
C GLU A 18 28.86 58.31 -1.51
N ALA A 19 28.81 59.28 -2.43
CA ALA A 19 27.73 59.41 -3.41
C ALA A 19 27.85 58.36 -4.54
N LYS A 20 29.04 57.89 -4.88
CA LYS A 20 29.27 56.85 -5.89
C LYS A 20 28.97 55.48 -5.31
N ASP A 21 29.32 55.21 -4.06
CA ASP A 21 29.03 53.91 -3.43
C ASP A 21 27.56 53.73 -3.15
N THR A 22 26.81 54.77 -2.75
CA THR A 22 25.35 54.70 -2.58
C THR A 22 24.62 54.53 -3.89
N LEU A 23 25.06 55.19 -4.97
CA LEU A 23 24.48 55.02 -6.29
C LEU A 23 24.77 53.64 -6.88
N THR A 24 25.96 53.08 -6.67
CA THR A 24 26.34 51.76 -7.10
C THR A 24 25.57 50.66 -6.31
N ALA A 25 25.37 50.86 -4.98
CA ALA A 25 24.56 49.96 -4.18
C ALA A 25 23.08 50.02 -4.57
N GLN A 26 22.51 51.18 -4.88
CA GLN A 26 21.15 51.31 -5.41
C GLN A 26 21.00 50.71 -6.81
N MET A 27 21.98 50.90 -7.70
CA MET A 27 21.98 50.23 -9.02
C MET A 27 22.16 48.71 -8.92
N MET A 28 22.96 48.22 -7.99
CA MET A 28 23.06 46.77 -7.70
C MET A 28 21.77 46.19 -7.12
N MET A 29 21.05 46.92 -6.25
CA MET A 29 19.76 46.51 -5.74
C MET A 29 18.67 46.45 -6.85
N GLN A 30 18.73 47.31 -7.88
CA GLN A 30 17.76 47.30 -8.99
C GLN A 30 18.00 46.16 -9.98
N ASN A 31 19.20 45.58 -10.02
CA ASN A 31 19.57 44.50 -10.93
C ASN A 31 19.68 43.10 -10.26
N LEU A 32 19.27 42.95 -9.01
CA LEU A 32 19.14 41.61 -8.44
C LEU A 32 17.96 40.92 -9.11
N PRO A 33 18.17 39.77 -9.81
CA PRO A 33 17.06 39.05 -10.36
C PRO A 33 16.13 38.66 -9.21
N GLU A 34 14.85 38.97 -9.39
CA GLU A 34 13.81 38.53 -8.44
C GLU A 34 13.93 37.02 -8.27
N VAL A 35 14.48 36.58 -7.14
CA VAL A 35 14.57 35.15 -6.81
C VAL A 35 13.17 34.71 -6.42
N PHE A 36 12.40 34.24 -7.38
CA PHE A 36 11.15 33.55 -7.13
C PHE A 36 11.45 32.24 -6.39
N VAL A 37 11.42 32.27 -5.06
CA VAL A 37 11.41 31.05 -4.26
C VAL A 37 10.05 30.39 -4.46
N LYS A 38 9.95 29.53 -5.47
CA LYS A 38 8.80 28.65 -5.62
C LYS A 38 8.82 27.70 -4.44
N ALA A 39 8.07 27.99 -3.38
CA ALA A 39 7.88 27.09 -2.27
C ALA A 39 7.17 25.83 -2.79
N THR A 40 7.92 24.77 -3.08
CA THR A 40 7.34 23.46 -3.42
C THR A 40 6.77 22.84 -2.14
N ARG A 41 5.52 22.44 -2.19
CA ARG A 41 4.91 21.72 -1.07
C ARG A 41 5.71 20.45 -0.78
N PRO A 42 6.15 20.20 0.45
CA PRO A 42 6.91 19.00 0.76
C PRO A 42 6.03 17.76 0.57
N ILE A 43 6.62 16.69 -0.01
CA ILE A 43 5.94 15.40 -0.18
C ILE A 43 5.70 14.74 1.17
N VAL A 44 6.63 14.90 2.10
CA VAL A 44 6.57 14.32 3.44
C VAL A 44 6.70 15.41 4.50
N LYS A 45 5.94 15.26 5.57
CA LYS A 45 6.02 16.11 6.79
C LYS A 45 6.07 15.22 8.02
N ALA A 46 6.87 15.62 9.00
CA ALA A 46 6.83 15.01 10.32
C ALA A 46 5.80 15.76 11.18
N GLU A 47 4.75 15.06 11.59
CA GLU A 47 3.66 15.62 12.40
C GLU A 47 3.35 14.68 13.57
N ARG A 48 3.40 15.18 14.80
CA ARG A 48 2.99 14.46 16.02
C ARG A 48 3.57 13.03 16.14
N GLY A 49 4.84 12.85 15.77
CA GLY A 49 5.54 11.55 15.87
C GLY A 49 5.22 10.56 14.73
N GLN A 50 4.61 11.03 13.65
CA GLN A 50 4.36 10.26 12.44
C GLN A 50 4.90 11.00 11.21
N LEU A 51 5.21 10.24 10.15
CA LEU A 51 5.54 10.78 8.84
C LEU A 51 4.27 10.80 7.98
N VAL A 52 3.87 11.98 7.53
CA VAL A 52 2.68 12.18 6.70
C VAL A 52 3.13 12.45 5.28
N TYR A 53 2.86 11.51 4.38
CA TYR A 53 3.13 11.62 2.94
C TYR A 53 1.91 12.18 2.23
N ASN A 54 2.10 13.21 1.40
CA ASN A 54 1.09 13.71 0.48
C ASN A 54 1.06 12.80 -0.74
N MET A 55 0.08 11.90 -0.83
CA MET A 55 0.02 10.89 -1.89
C MET A 55 -0.18 11.49 -3.28
N PRO A 56 -1.03 12.50 -3.53
CA PRO A 56 -1.11 13.17 -4.83
C PRO A 56 0.24 13.69 -5.33
N LEU A 57 1.03 14.37 -4.47
CA LEU A 57 2.35 14.87 -4.86
C LEU A 57 3.38 13.75 -5.04
N LEU A 58 3.27 12.67 -4.26
CA LEU A 58 4.13 11.50 -4.42
C LEU A 58 3.86 10.81 -5.76
N ILE A 59 2.59 10.59 -6.11
CA ILE A 59 2.16 9.94 -7.35
C ILE A 59 2.49 10.81 -8.58
N GLU A 60 2.42 12.12 -8.47
CA GLU A 60 2.84 13.04 -9.53
C GLU A 60 4.32 12.87 -9.90
N LYS A 61 5.19 12.66 -8.90
CA LYS A 61 6.63 12.44 -9.11
C LYS A 61 7.01 11.00 -9.41
N MET A 62 6.30 10.05 -8.83
CA MET A 62 6.50 8.61 -8.98
C MET A 62 5.16 7.96 -9.35
N PRO A 63 4.81 7.87 -10.63
CA PRO A 63 3.52 7.35 -11.06
C PRO A 63 3.21 5.96 -10.51
N ALA A 64 1.97 5.76 -10.11
CA ALA A 64 1.42 4.52 -9.60
C ALA A 64 -0.02 4.37 -10.08
N ASP A 65 -0.39 3.15 -10.52
CA ASP A 65 -1.72 2.89 -11.08
C ASP A 65 -2.75 2.63 -9.97
N ASN A 66 -2.34 2.01 -8.90
CA ASN A 66 -3.20 1.57 -7.81
C ASN A 66 -2.60 1.94 -6.45
N ALA A 67 -3.41 1.79 -5.40
CA ALA A 67 -3.01 2.17 -4.04
C ALA A 67 -1.87 1.30 -3.49
N TYR A 68 -1.76 0.04 -3.92
CA TYR A 68 -0.67 -0.84 -3.53
C TYR A 68 0.66 -0.36 -4.12
N ASP A 69 0.69 -0.07 -5.42
CA ASP A 69 1.88 0.48 -6.08
C ASP A 69 2.27 1.84 -5.49
N ALA A 70 1.28 2.70 -5.20
CA ALA A 70 1.53 3.98 -4.55
C ALA A 70 2.14 3.82 -3.14
N LEU A 71 1.73 2.79 -2.40
CA LEU A 71 2.29 2.46 -1.09
C LEU A 71 3.77 2.04 -1.19
N THR A 72 4.14 1.24 -2.20
CA THR A 72 5.54 0.83 -2.43
C THR A 72 6.44 1.97 -2.91
N ARG A 73 5.88 3.12 -3.35
CA ARG A 73 6.64 4.34 -3.67
C ARG A 73 7.03 5.15 -2.43
N ILE A 74 6.47 4.84 -1.27
CA ILE A 74 6.86 5.50 -0.01
C ILE A 74 8.28 5.05 0.37
N PRO A 75 9.23 5.98 0.57
CA PRO A 75 10.60 5.63 0.95
C PRO A 75 10.63 4.75 2.21
N GLY A 76 11.37 3.64 2.14
CA GLY A 76 11.48 2.66 3.22
C GLY A 76 10.43 1.54 3.19
N VAL A 77 9.40 1.65 2.36
CA VAL A 77 8.44 0.57 2.11
C VAL A 77 9.01 -0.39 1.08
N ASN A 78 9.07 -1.66 1.44
CA ASN A 78 9.53 -2.75 0.56
C ASN A 78 8.57 -3.92 0.65
N GLU A 79 8.50 -4.70 -0.42
CA GLU A 79 7.82 -6.00 -0.42
C GLU A 79 8.87 -7.10 -0.23
N LEU A 80 8.67 -7.94 0.77
CA LEU A 80 9.52 -9.08 1.05
C LEU A 80 8.63 -10.30 1.30
N ASN A 81 8.82 -11.37 0.54
CA ASN A 81 8.03 -12.61 0.62
C ASN A 81 6.52 -12.37 0.53
N GLY A 82 6.09 -11.45 -0.32
CA GLY A 82 4.67 -11.11 -0.51
C GLY A 82 4.07 -10.23 0.60
N ASN A 83 4.85 -9.80 1.59
CA ASN A 83 4.42 -8.89 2.65
C ASN A 83 5.10 -7.53 2.52
N ILE A 84 4.37 -6.47 2.79
CA ILE A 84 4.96 -5.13 2.87
C ILE A 84 5.63 -4.94 4.22
N ASN A 85 6.86 -4.45 4.15
CA ASN A 85 7.69 -4.11 5.29
C ASN A 85 8.10 -2.65 5.20
N TYR A 86 8.39 -2.04 6.33
CA TYR A 86 8.99 -0.71 6.39
C TYR A 86 10.36 -0.79 7.08
N ALA A 87 11.41 -0.40 6.36
CA ALA A 87 12.79 -0.51 6.86
C ALA A 87 13.12 -1.90 7.44
N GLY A 88 12.65 -2.98 6.77
CA GLY A 88 12.87 -4.37 7.19
C GLY A 88 12.04 -4.86 8.37
N LYS A 89 11.10 -4.06 8.88
CA LYS A 89 10.18 -4.45 9.97
C LYS A 89 8.78 -4.70 9.42
N GLU A 90 8.13 -5.72 9.93
CA GLU A 90 6.72 -5.96 9.66
C GLU A 90 5.86 -4.78 10.11
N LEU A 91 4.84 -4.51 9.34
CA LEU A 91 3.92 -3.41 9.63
C LEU A 91 2.46 -3.84 9.47
N THR A 92 1.58 -3.12 10.13
CA THR A 92 0.14 -3.25 9.97
C THR A 92 -0.36 -2.16 9.02
N LEU A 93 -1.10 -2.56 7.98
CA LEU A 93 -1.80 -1.63 7.10
C LEU A 93 -3.22 -1.40 7.59
N ILE A 94 -3.62 -0.14 7.62
CA ILE A 94 -5.00 0.25 7.92
C ILE A 94 -5.49 1.28 6.90
N ILE A 95 -6.79 1.41 6.77
CA ILE A 95 -7.41 2.35 5.83
C ILE A 95 -8.36 3.27 6.62
N ASN A 96 -8.18 4.58 6.45
CA ASN A 96 -9.00 5.62 7.11
C ASN A 96 -9.04 5.48 8.63
N GLY A 97 -7.92 5.06 9.24
CA GLY A 97 -7.81 4.89 10.68
C GLY A 97 -8.57 3.71 11.26
N LYS A 98 -9.14 2.84 10.44
CA LYS A 98 -9.93 1.71 10.89
C LYS A 98 -9.14 0.40 10.77
N PRO A 99 -9.08 -0.42 11.84
CA PRO A 99 -8.56 -1.77 11.73
C PRO A 99 -9.43 -2.58 10.76
N THR A 100 -8.84 -3.54 10.09
CA THR A 100 -9.54 -4.42 9.17
C THR A 100 -9.55 -5.85 9.68
N THR A 101 -10.57 -6.62 9.34
CA THR A 101 -10.62 -8.07 9.57
C THR A 101 -9.88 -8.84 8.49
N LEU A 102 -9.56 -8.18 7.35
CA LEU A 102 -8.82 -8.77 6.24
C LEU A 102 -7.39 -9.10 6.65
N ASN A 103 -6.88 -10.23 6.20
CA ASN A 103 -5.47 -10.54 6.32
C ASN A 103 -4.65 -9.71 5.32
N TYR A 104 -3.32 -9.80 5.41
CA TYR A 104 -2.43 -9.01 4.58
C TYR A 104 -2.67 -9.22 3.07
N ALA A 105 -2.75 -10.47 2.61
CA ALA A 105 -2.94 -10.79 1.20
C ALA A 105 -4.27 -10.23 0.65
N GLN A 106 -5.35 -10.36 1.42
CA GLN A 106 -6.67 -9.82 1.08
C GLN A 106 -6.66 -8.29 1.03
N LEU A 107 -5.95 -7.66 1.98
CA LEU A 107 -5.81 -6.21 1.99
C LEU A 107 -4.96 -5.71 0.82
N ALA A 108 -3.90 -6.44 0.47
CA ALA A 108 -3.08 -6.15 -0.70
C ALA A 108 -3.91 -6.20 -2.00
N GLU A 109 -4.74 -7.23 -2.18
CA GLU A 109 -5.64 -7.34 -3.35
C GLU A 109 -6.65 -6.19 -3.39
N ARG A 110 -7.19 -5.79 -2.24
CA ARG A 110 -8.04 -4.60 -2.15
C ARG A 110 -7.32 -3.33 -2.58
N LEU A 111 -6.07 -3.14 -2.15
CA LEU A 111 -5.27 -1.97 -2.53
C LEU A 111 -4.87 -2.00 -4.00
N LYS A 112 -4.58 -3.16 -4.57
CA LYS A 112 -4.32 -3.33 -6.01
C LYS A 112 -5.57 -3.00 -6.86
N ALA A 113 -6.76 -3.25 -6.33
CA ALA A 113 -8.01 -2.87 -6.98
C ALA A 113 -8.38 -1.38 -6.82
N MET A 114 -7.78 -0.67 -5.85
CA MET A 114 -8.06 0.75 -5.58
C MET A 114 -7.18 1.66 -6.44
N PRO A 115 -7.72 2.61 -7.22
CA PRO A 115 -6.92 3.59 -7.95
C PRO A 115 -6.04 4.44 -7.02
N ALA A 116 -4.78 4.65 -7.38
CA ALA A 116 -3.87 5.50 -6.61
C ALA A 116 -4.41 6.93 -6.42
N SER A 117 -5.16 7.43 -7.41
CA SER A 117 -5.80 8.75 -7.39
C SER A 117 -6.80 8.95 -6.24
N GLN A 118 -7.31 7.88 -5.63
CA GLN A 118 -8.18 7.97 -4.46
C GLN A 118 -7.44 8.27 -3.16
N LEU A 119 -6.12 8.12 -3.12
CA LEU A 119 -5.34 8.39 -1.92
C LEU A 119 -5.15 9.90 -1.71
N ALA A 120 -5.36 10.35 -0.47
CA ALA A 120 -5.07 11.71 -0.02
C ALA A 120 -3.70 11.77 0.66
N LYS A 121 -3.45 10.90 1.62
CA LYS A 121 -2.20 10.83 2.38
C LYS A 121 -1.93 9.41 2.89
N ALA A 122 -0.67 9.15 3.22
CA ALA A 122 -0.25 7.99 3.99
C ALA A 122 0.45 8.46 5.26
N GLU A 123 0.03 7.92 6.40
CA GLU A 123 0.58 8.24 7.72
C GLU A 123 1.40 7.04 8.21
N VAL A 124 2.72 7.20 8.28
CA VAL A 124 3.65 6.17 8.75
C VAL A 124 3.94 6.42 10.23
N MET A 125 3.54 5.49 11.08
CA MET A 125 3.68 5.54 12.52
C MET A 125 4.59 4.42 12.99
N LEU A 126 5.70 4.74 13.65
CA LEU A 126 6.65 3.77 14.20
C LEU A 126 6.07 2.99 15.38
N ALA A 127 5.14 3.59 16.09
CA ALA A 127 4.34 2.97 17.14
C ALA A 127 2.88 3.37 16.96
N ALA A 128 2.01 2.38 16.89
CA ALA A 128 0.58 2.60 16.73
C ALA A 128 0.00 3.32 17.96
N PRO A 129 -0.68 4.45 17.81
CA PRO A 129 -1.43 5.01 18.91
C PRO A 129 -2.59 4.09 19.30
N ALA A 130 -2.93 4.04 20.60
CA ALA A 130 -3.94 3.14 21.14
C ALA A 130 -5.31 3.22 20.42
N ARG A 131 -5.67 4.41 19.92
CA ARG A 131 -6.90 4.63 19.15
C ARG A 131 -7.05 3.79 17.88
N LEU A 132 -5.98 3.22 17.37
CA LEU A 132 -5.99 2.40 16.16
C LEU A 132 -6.21 0.91 16.45
N HIS A 133 -6.25 0.50 17.73
CA HIS A 133 -6.47 -0.90 18.17
C HIS A 133 -5.53 -1.92 17.54
N VAL A 134 -4.34 -1.48 17.09
CA VAL A 134 -3.28 -2.31 16.51
C VAL A 134 -1.97 -2.05 17.25
N ARG A 135 -1.01 -2.97 17.15
CA ARG A 135 0.28 -2.88 17.80
C ARG A 135 1.40 -2.75 16.77
N GLY A 136 2.52 -2.20 17.20
CA GLY A 136 3.73 -2.09 16.38
C GLY A 136 3.68 -0.93 15.39
N MET A 137 4.36 -1.11 14.27
CA MET A 137 4.43 -0.12 13.21
C MET A 137 3.17 -0.18 12.34
N VAL A 138 2.68 0.98 11.93
CA VAL A 138 1.44 1.12 11.15
C VAL A 138 1.63 2.08 9.99
N ILE A 139 1.09 1.72 8.84
CA ILE A 139 0.80 2.68 7.77
C ILE A 139 -0.71 2.82 7.64
N ASN A 140 -1.20 4.04 7.86
CA ASN A 140 -2.58 4.40 7.65
C ASN A 140 -2.74 5.09 6.29
N LEU A 141 -3.41 4.43 5.36
CA LEU A 141 -3.77 5.01 4.07
C LEU A 141 -5.09 5.76 4.23
N VAL A 142 -5.04 7.07 4.00
CA VAL A 142 -6.22 7.93 4.06
C VAL A 142 -6.67 8.24 2.65
N THR A 143 -7.91 7.90 2.35
CA THR A 143 -8.54 8.22 1.07
C THR A 143 -9.04 9.66 1.05
N LYS A 144 -9.21 10.21 -0.15
CA LYS A 144 -9.82 11.52 -0.34
C LYS A 144 -11.26 11.51 0.18
N ASP A 145 -11.62 12.59 0.86
CA ASP A 145 -13.01 12.82 1.25
C ASP A 145 -13.73 13.56 0.13
N TYR A 146 -14.81 12.98 -0.36
CA TYR A 146 -15.65 13.55 -1.40
C TYR A 146 -17.02 13.94 -0.88
N ALA A 147 -17.26 13.86 0.44
CA ALA A 147 -18.55 14.23 1.04
C ALA A 147 -18.96 15.67 0.63
N GLY A 148 -20.22 15.83 0.25
CA GLY A 148 -20.77 17.12 -0.20
C GLY A 148 -20.40 17.52 -1.64
N LYS A 149 -19.60 16.74 -2.36
CA LYS A 149 -19.23 16.99 -3.76
C LYS A 149 -20.05 16.08 -4.69
N ASN A 150 -20.23 16.52 -5.93
CA ASN A 150 -20.75 15.68 -6.98
C ASN A 150 -19.56 15.13 -7.77
N LEU A 151 -19.38 13.82 -7.74
CA LEU A 151 -18.27 13.15 -8.40
C LEU A 151 -18.76 11.83 -9.01
N LEU A 152 -18.36 11.62 -10.25
CA LEU A 152 -18.42 10.32 -10.90
C LEU A 152 -17.02 10.03 -11.44
N SER A 153 -16.41 8.96 -10.97
CA SER A 153 -15.09 8.53 -11.41
C SER A 153 -15.10 7.02 -11.60
N GLY A 154 -14.55 6.55 -12.70
CA GLY A 154 -14.45 5.14 -12.99
C GLY A 154 -13.14 4.83 -13.71
N GLN A 155 -12.68 3.60 -13.54
CA GLN A 155 -11.50 3.07 -14.22
C GLN A 155 -11.77 1.63 -14.60
N ILE A 156 -11.42 1.27 -15.83
CA ILE A 156 -11.37 -0.13 -16.29
C ILE A 156 -9.93 -0.38 -16.74
N GLN A 157 -9.38 -1.49 -16.31
CA GLN A 157 -8.05 -1.93 -16.72
C GLN A 157 -8.10 -3.39 -17.09
N SER A 158 -7.44 -3.74 -18.19
CA SER A 158 -7.20 -5.12 -18.61
C SER A 158 -5.72 -5.34 -18.82
N THR A 159 -5.22 -6.47 -18.39
CA THR A 159 -3.80 -6.84 -18.53
C THR A 159 -3.74 -8.28 -19.01
N TRP A 160 -2.93 -8.51 -20.02
CA TRP A 160 -2.56 -9.85 -20.45
C TRP A 160 -1.06 -10.06 -20.21
N SER A 161 -0.73 -11.16 -19.56
CA SER A 161 0.65 -11.58 -19.32
C SER A 161 0.89 -12.90 -20.00
N GLN A 162 2.00 -13.05 -20.73
CA GLN A 162 2.38 -14.28 -21.39
C GLN A 162 3.75 -14.71 -20.91
N SER A 163 3.80 -15.89 -20.27
CA SER A 163 5.04 -16.64 -20.01
C SER A 163 4.96 -17.96 -20.76
N LYS A 164 5.19 -19.09 -20.10
CA LYS A 164 4.89 -20.41 -20.68
C LYS A 164 3.37 -20.61 -20.93
N TYR A 165 2.56 -20.02 -20.06
CA TYR A 165 1.09 -19.98 -20.16
C TYR A 165 0.61 -18.54 -20.08
N GLY A 166 -0.59 -18.28 -20.58
CA GLY A 166 -1.22 -16.97 -20.52
C GLY A 166 -1.95 -16.72 -19.19
N GLU A 167 -2.00 -15.47 -18.78
CA GLU A 167 -2.78 -14.99 -17.66
C GLU A 167 -3.49 -13.68 -18.04
N GLY A 168 -4.79 -13.65 -17.90
CA GLY A 168 -5.64 -12.49 -18.10
C GLY A 168 -6.09 -11.90 -16.77
N LYS A 169 -5.99 -10.58 -16.64
CA LYS A 169 -6.49 -9.82 -15.48
C LYS A 169 -7.39 -8.70 -15.95
N GLY A 170 -8.50 -8.52 -15.26
CA GLY A 170 -9.40 -7.40 -15.49
C GLY A 170 -9.80 -6.78 -14.17
N LYS A 171 -9.91 -5.46 -14.12
CA LYS A 171 -10.47 -4.75 -12.99
C LYS A 171 -11.30 -3.54 -13.43
N ALA A 172 -12.35 -3.27 -12.68
CA ALA A 172 -13.21 -2.12 -12.84
C ALA A 172 -13.47 -1.48 -11.48
N ASN A 173 -13.43 -0.16 -11.45
CA ASN A 173 -13.73 0.63 -10.26
C ASN A 173 -14.75 1.70 -10.63
N LEU A 174 -15.67 1.97 -9.73
CA LEU A 174 -16.63 3.06 -9.82
C LEU A 174 -16.69 3.77 -8.47
N LEU A 175 -16.53 5.09 -8.50
CA LEU A 175 -16.79 5.97 -7.38
C LEU A 175 -17.84 6.98 -7.78
N PHE A 176 -18.97 6.97 -7.10
CA PHE A 176 -20.04 7.91 -7.31
C PHE A 176 -20.34 8.63 -6.00
N GLN A 177 -20.42 9.95 -6.06
CA GLN A 177 -20.79 10.80 -4.94
C GLN A 177 -21.78 11.85 -5.45
N LYS A 178 -22.92 11.96 -4.81
CA LYS A 178 -23.92 13.00 -5.10
C LYS A 178 -24.50 13.52 -3.80
N GLY A 179 -24.12 14.75 -3.43
CA GLY A 179 -24.54 15.36 -2.17
C GLY A 179 -24.18 14.47 -0.98
N LYS A 180 -25.20 13.99 -0.28
CA LYS A 180 -25.07 13.17 0.94
C LYS A 180 -24.82 11.68 0.68
N PHE A 181 -25.02 11.21 -0.54
CA PHE A 181 -24.92 9.80 -0.91
C PHE A 181 -23.60 9.50 -1.60
N GLY A 182 -22.92 8.44 -1.18
CA GLY A 182 -21.72 7.91 -1.78
C GLY A 182 -21.83 6.42 -2.07
N LEU A 183 -21.29 6.00 -3.21
CA LEU A 183 -21.18 4.62 -3.65
C LEU A 183 -19.76 4.39 -4.12
N ASP A 184 -19.13 3.32 -3.64
CA ASP A 184 -17.89 2.76 -4.22
C ASP A 184 -18.12 1.31 -4.62
N ALA A 185 -17.74 0.96 -5.84
CA ALA A 185 -17.83 -0.40 -6.34
C ALA A 185 -16.50 -0.79 -6.98
N MET A 186 -16.03 -2.00 -6.71
CA MET A 186 -14.83 -2.56 -7.32
C MET A 186 -15.08 -4.02 -7.67
N TYR A 187 -14.57 -4.41 -8.82
CA TYR A 187 -14.53 -5.79 -9.26
C TYR A 187 -13.18 -6.06 -9.92
N SER A 188 -12.60 -7.21 -9.62
CA SER A 188 -11.44 -7.70 -10.37
C SER A 188 -11.51 -9.21 -10.56
N PHE A 189 -10.98 -9.67 -11.67
CA PHE A 189 -10.75 -11.08 -11.91
C PHE A 189 -9.33 -11.32 -12.39
N THR A 190 -8.83 -12.51 -12.10
CA THR A 190 -7.61 -13.08 -12.65
C THR A 190 -7.92 -14.48 -13.10
N ASP A 191 -7.64 -14.79 -14.35
CA ASP A 191 -7.79 -16.13 -14.95
C ASP A 191 -6.50 -16.49 -15.67
N GLY A 192 -5.90 -17.63 -15.32
CA GLY A 192 -4.67 -18.02 -15.95
C GLY A 192 -3.97 -19.20 -15.31
N THR A 193 -2.85 -19.56 -15.91
CA THR A 193 -1.99 -20.63 -15.44
C THR A 193 -0.63 -20.08 -15.05
N SER A 194 -0.30 -20.16 -13.78
CA SER A 194 1.06 -19.93 -13.31
C SER A 194 1.95 -21.14 -13.55
N TYR A 195 3.22 -20.90 -13.86
CA TYR A 195 4.21 -21.94 -14.08
C TYR A 195 5.57 -21.52 -13.50
N GLY A 196 6.25 -22.46 -12.86
CA GLY A 196 7.60 -22.31 -12.37
C GLY A 196 8.37 -23.61 -12.49
N GLU A 197 9.69 -23.51 -12.65
CA GLU A 197 10.62 -24.63 -12.54
C GLU A 197 11.70 -24.28 -11.53
N THR A 198 12.05 -25.26 -10.71
CA THR A 198 13.15 -25.15 -9.74
C THR A 198 14.03 -26.38 -9.87
N THR A 199 15.33 -26.18 -9.98
CA THR A 199 16.32 -27.26 -9.92
C THR A 199 17.07 -27.14 -8.60
N THR A 200 17.06 -28.21 -7.83
CA THR A 200 17.72 -28.29 -6.53
C THR A 200 18.90 -29.25 -6.59
N TYR A 201 20.05 -28.74 -6.19
CA TYR A 201 21.25 -29.53 -5.95
C TYR A 201 21.54 -29.47 -4.45
N ALA A 202 21.57 -30.61 -3.79
CA ALA A 202 21.86 -30.67 -2.37
C ALA A 202 22.69 -31.92 -2.03
N ASN A 203 23.58 -31.79 -1.04
CA ASN A 203 24.33 -32.89 -0.47
C ASN A 203 24.00 -32.99 1.01
N HIS A 204 23.34 -34.08 1.41
CA HIS A 204 22.95 -34.28 2.80
C HIS A 204 23.72 -35.46 3.41
N PRO A 205 24.28 -35.31 4.62
CA PRO A 205 24.77 -36.44 5.38
C PRO A 205 23.58 -37.23 5.94
N LEU A 206 23.37 -38.43 5.48
CA LEU A 206 22.34 -39.32 6.00
C LEU A 206 23.00 -40.59 6.50
N GLN A 207 22.87 -40.91 7.80
CA GLN A 207 23.42 -42.11 8.45
C GLN A 207 24.93 -42.36 8.12
N GLY A 208 25.72 -41.28 8.10
CA GLY A 208 27.19 -41.35 7.81
C GLY A 208 27.55 -41.46 6.32
N LYS A 209 26.57 -41.51 5.41
CA LYS A 209 26.79 -41.44 3.96
C LYS A 209 26.40 -40.05 3.43
N ARG A 210 27.12 -39.57 2.42
CA ARG A 210 26.71 -38.36 1.68
C ARG A 210 25.72 -38.78 0.57
N VAL A 211 24.52 -38.26 0.62
CA VAL A 211 23.50 -38.45 -0.43
C VAL A 211 23.40 -37.16 -1.22
N ALA A 212 23.73 -37.25 -2.50
CA ALA A 212 23.58 -36.14 -3.44
C ALA A 212 22.15 -36.16 -4.01
N TYR A 213 21.47 -35.05 -3.94
CA TYR A 213 20.16 -34.81 -4.53
C TYR A 213 20.30 -33.92 -5.75
N HIS A 214 19.66 -34.32 -6.83
CA HIS A 214 19.52 -33.55 -8.05
C HIS A 214 18.08 -33.68 -8.53
N ASP A 215 17.26 -32.73 -8.14
CA ASP A 215 15.84 -32.78 -8.40
C ASP A 215 15.40 -31.57 -9.22
N LYS A 216 14.58 -31.80 -10.22
CA LYS A 216 13.88 -30.77 -11.00
C LYS A 216 12.41 -30.83 -10.64
N THR A 217 11.90 -29.75 -10.06
CA THR A 217 10.47 -29.60 -9.72
C THR A 217 9.82 -28.62 -10.69
N SER A 218 8.79 -29.07 -11.38
CA SER A 218 7.90 -28.20 -12.15
C SER A 218 6.61 -27.95 -11.37
N GLN A 219 6.16 -26.72 -11.38
CA GLN A 219 4.94 -26.27 -10.70
C GLN A 219 4.03 -25.62 -11.72
N LYS A 220 2.79 -26.08 -11.79
CA LYS A 220 1.75 -25.51 -12.62
C LYS A 220 0.50 -25.33 -11.78
N ALA A 221 -0.11 -24.16 -11.80
CA ALA A 221 -1.39 -23.95 -11.14
C ALA A 221 -2.33 -23.18 -12.07
N LEU A 222 -3.44 -23.80 -12.41
CA LEU A 222 -4.56 -23.15 -13.06
C LEU A 222 -5.38 -22.46 -11.97
N GLY A 223 -5.61 -21.16 -12.10
CA GLY A 223 -6.30 -20.37 -11.10
C GLY A 223 -7.34 -19.43 -11.71
N LEU A 224 -8.45 -19.27 -10.99
CA LEU A 224 -9.47 -18.28 -11.28
C LEU A 224 -9.85 -17.58 -9.99
N THR A 225 -9.65 -16.26 -9.96
CA THR A 225 -9.91 -15.43 -8.79
C THR A 225 -10.88 -14.31 -9.14
N HIS A 226 -11.89 -14.10 -8.31
CA HIS A 226 -12.78 -12.95 -8.37
C HIS A 226 -12.71 -12.20 -7.03
N ASN A 227 -12.51 -10.88 -7.10
CA ASN A 227 -12.63 -10.01 -5.94
C ASN A 227 -13.70 -8.95 -6.25
N TYR A 228 -14.53 -8.63 -5.27
CA TYR A 228 -15.58 -7.65 -5.40
C TYR A 228 -15.78 -6.87 -4.12
N ARG A 229 -16.12 -5.60 -4.27
CA ARG A 229 -16.46 -4.70 -3.17
C ARG A 229 -17.59 -3.79 -3.59
N LEU A 230 -18.52 -3.58 -2.66
CA LEU A 230 -19.57 -2.57 -2.75
C LEU A 230 -19.60 -1.79 -1.43
N GLY A 231 -19.40 -0.49 -1.50
CA GLY A 231 -19.48 0.42 -0.36
C GLY A 231 -20.57 1.45 -0.58
N LEU A 232 -21.33 1.71 0.44
CA LEU A 232 -22.39 2.71 0.49
C LEU A 232 -22.10 3.65 1.65
N SER A 233 -22.31 4.95 1.44
CA SER A 233 -22.22 5.93 2.51
C SER A 233 -23.34 6.95 2.40
N TYR A 234 -23.84 7.39 3.55
CA TYR A 234 -24.85 8.43 3.61
C TYR A 234 -24.59 9.37 4.78
N ALA A 235 -24.45 10.67 4.46
CA ALA A 235 -24.26 11.73 5.43
C ALA A 235 -25.63 12.34 5.79
N PHE A 236 -26.16 12.04 6.97
CA PHE A 236 -27.44 12.61 7.45
C PHE A 236 -27.29 14.10 7.78
N ALA A 237 -26.20 14.45 8.46
CA ALA A 237 -25.82 15.80 8.85
C ALA A 237 -24.30 15.89 9.02
N ASP A 238 -23.77 17.05 9.39
CA ASP A 238 -22.37 17.21 9.74
C ASP A 238 -22.01 16.27 10.90
N ASN A 239 -20.94 15.49 10.72
CA ASN A 239 -20.48 14.46 11.66
C ASN A 239 -21.48 13.31 11.92
N HIS A 240 -22.52 13.15 11.10
CA HIS A 240 -23.44 12.04 11.11
C HIS A 240 -23.35 11.28 9.79
N GLN A 241 -22.60 10.21 9.73
CA GLN A 241 -22.42 9.42 8.51
C GLN A 241 -22.55 7.93 8.81
N LEU A 242 -23.41 7.28 8.07
CA LEU A 242 -23.49 5.83 7.98
C LEU A 242 -22.63 5.35 6.82
N SER A 243 -21.83 4.34 7.03
CA SER A 243 -21.08 3.65 5.98
C SER A 243 -21.32 2.15 6.11
N LEU A 244 -21.61 1.50 5.00
CA LEU A 244 -21.79 0.07 4.87
C LEU A 244 -20.89 -0.42 3.74
N ALA A 245 -20.17 -1.50 3.93
CA ALA A 245 -19.35 -2.07 2.86
C ALA A 245 -19.42 -3.59 2.90
N TYR A 246 -19.47 -4.18 1.73
CA TYR A 246 -19.31 -5.60 1.51
C TYR A 246 -18.07 -5.85 0.66
N THR A 247 -17.23 -6.77 1.08
CA THR A 247 -16.04 -7.22 0.34
C THR A 247 -16.08 -8.73 0.24
N GLY A 248 -15.90 -9.26 -0.95
CA GLY A 248 -15.88 -10.70 -1.17
C GLY A 248 -14.71 -11.13 -2.06
N LYS A 249 -14.29 -12.38 -1.87
CA LYS A 249 -13.36 -13.10 -2.74
C LYS A 249 -13.89 -14.50 -3.00
N TRP A 250 -13.82 -14.91 -4.25
CA TRP A 250 -13.93 -16.27 -4.67
C TRP A 250 -12.67 -16.65 -5.44
N ASP A 251 -12.07 -17.77 -5.06
CA ASP A 251 -10.84 -18.25 -5.65
C ASP A 251 -10.93 -19.76 -5.86
N SER A 252 -10.44 -20.22 -6.99
CA SER A 252 -10.31 -21.63 -7.34
C SER A 252 -8.92 -21.86 -7.90
N SER A 253 -8.18 -22.80 -7.35
CA SER A 253 -6.83 -23.14 -7.79
C SER A 253 -6.65 -24.65 -7.90
N HIS A 254 -6.01 -25.07 -8.99
CA HIS A 254 -5.67 -26.45 -9.24
C HIS A 254 -4.14 -26.58 -9.39
N PRO A 255 -3.40 -26.62 -8.26
CA PRO A 255 -1.96 -26.80 -8.28
C PRO A 255 -1.59 -28.21 -8.68
N HIS A 256 -0.57 -28.30 -9.52
CA HIS A 256 0.08 -29.54 -9.94
C HIS A 256 1.59 -29.34 -9.82
N HIS A 257 2.23 -30.19 -9.02
CA HIS A 257 3.68 -30.19 -8.84
C HIS A 257 4.21 -31.56 -9.24
N GLU A 258 5.28 -31.56 -9.98
CA GLU A 258 5.97 -32.77 -10.40
C GLU A 258 7.46 -32.61 -10.12
N THR A 259 8.03 -33.55 -9.38
CA THR A 259 9.46 -33.61 -9.11
C THR A 259 10.05 -34.84 -9.76
N MET A 260 11.14 -34.64 -10.49
CA MET A 260 11.91 -35.70 -11.15
C MET A 260 13.38 -35.56 -10.78
N GLY A 261 14.03 -36.67 -10.46
CA GLY A 261 15.46 -36.69 -10.12
C GLY A 261 15.83 -37.86 -9.21
N THR A 262 16.48 -37.56 -8.11
CA THR A 262 16.86 -38.56 -7.09
C THR A 262 15.63 -39.18 -6.43
N GLY A 263 14.55 -38.40 -6.30
CA GLY A 263 13.22 -38.88 -5.98
C GLY A 263 12.24 -38.48 -7.07
N THR A 264 11.07 -39.13 -7.09
CA THR A 264 9.96 -38.74 -7.94
C THR A 264 8.76 -38.43 -7.08
N SER A 265 8.07 -37.34 -7.35
CA SER A 265 6.79 -37.05 -6.70
C SER A 265 5.86 -36.30 -7.62
N GLN A 266 4.57 -36.59 -7.47
CA GLN A 266 3.49 -35.90 -8.14
C GLN A 266 2.48 -35.44 -7.10
N GLN A 267 2.23 -34.16 -7.05
CA GLN A 267 1.20 -33.58 -6.19
C GLN A 267 0.16 -32.89 -7.04
N GLN A 268 -1.09 -33.17 -6.74
CA GLN A 268 -2.24 -32.51 -7.35
C GLN A 268 -3.12 -31.95 -6.24
N GLY A 269 -3.66 -30.77 -6.47
CA GLY A 269 -4.54 -30.10 -5.51
C GLY A 269 -5.80 -29.56 -6.16
N ASN A 270 -6.81 -29.40 -5.33
CA ASN A 270 -8.03 -28.66 -5.64
C ASN A 270 -8.34 -27.78 -4.43
N GLU A 271 -8.19 -26.49 -4.60
CA GLU A 271 -8.29 -25.51 -3.52
C GLU A 271 -9.32 -24.46 -3.89
N HIS A 272 -10.19 -24.14 -2.95
CA HIS A 272 -11.14 -23.04 -3.09
C HIS A 272 -11.04 -22.10 -1.91
N THR A 273 -11.23 -20.82 -2.17
CA THR A 273 -11.33 -19.81 -1.10
C THR A 273 -12.60 -19.00 -1.29
N TYR A 274 -13.36 -18.91 -0.22
CA TYR A 274 -14.53 -18.05 -0.11
C TYR A 274 -14.31 -17.06 1.01
N LEU A 275 -14.47 -15.77 0.73
CA LEU A 275 -14.40 -14.74 1.75
C LEU A 275 -15.57 -13.80 1.60
N HIS A 276 -16.23 -13.54 2.72
CA HIS A 276 -17.29 -12.56 2.84
C HIS A 276 -16.99 -11.66 4.03
N ASN A 277 -16.88 -10.37 3.81
CA ASN A 277 -16.66 -9.40 4.86
C ASN A 277 -17.69 -8.28 4.74
N VAL A 278 -18.41 -8.04 5.81
CA VAL A 278 -19.38 -6.94 5.93
C VAL A 278 -18.87 -5.98 7.00
N ASP A 279 -18.72 -4.73 6.63
CA ASP A 279 -18.34 -3.65 7.53
C ASP A 279 -19.48 -2.63 7.60
N ALA A 280 -19.90 -2.29 8.80
CA ALA A 280 -20.82 -1.18 9.04
C ALA A 280 -20.19 -0.22 10.05
N SER A 281 -20.29 1.08 9.82
CA SER A 281 -19.84 2.08 10.77
C SER A 281 -20.72 3.31 10.75
N TYR A 282 -20.90 3.90 11.92
CA TYR A 282 -21.67 5.12 12.10
C TYR A 282 -20.85 6.15 12.86
N ASN A 283 -20.68 7.31 12.25
CA ASN A 283 -20.08 8.48 12.88
C ASN A 283 -21.20 9.27 13.56
N LEU A 284 -21.04 9.53 14.84
CA LEU A 284 -21.95 10.27 15.69
C LEU A 284 -21.40 11.67 16.01
N PRO A 285 -22.23 12.60 16.50
CA PRO A 285 -21.76 13.84 17.12
C PRO A 285 -20.77 13.54 18.22
N PHE A 286 -20.06 14.55 18.69
CA PHE A 286 -19.04 14.45 19.75
C PHE A 286 -17.83 13.58 19.37
N ARG A 287 -17.60 13.37 18.04
CA ARG A 287 -16.49 12.58 17.51
C ARG A 287 -16.48 11.13 18.02
N LEU A 288 -17.66 10.58 18.27
CA LEU A 288 -17.86 9.17 18.56
C LEU A 288 -18.08 8.42 17.25
N GLN A 289 -17.33 7.36 17.04
CA GLN A 289 -17.52 6.42 15.94
C GLN A 289 -17.77 5.03 16.49
N ILE A 290 -18.82 4.39 16.03
CA ILE A 290 -19.09 2.97 16.30
C ILE A 290 -18.97 2.17 15.02
N GLY A 291 -18.50 0.94 15.14
CA GLY A 291 -18.31 0.04 14.01
C GLY A 291 -18.55 -1.41 14.37
N ILE A 292 -19.04 -2.16 13.40
CA ILE A 292 -19.15 -3.61 13.44
C ILE A 292 -18.63 -4.17 12.13
N SER A 293 -17.84 -5.23 12.23
CA SER A 293 -17.34 -5.97 11.09
C SER A 293 -17.56 -7.46 11.31
N TYR A 294 -18.02 -8.14 10.28
CA TYR A 294 -18.18 -9.59 10.24
C TYR A 294 -17.39 -10.17 9.08
N LEU A 295 -16.54 -11.13 9.36
CA LEU A 295 -15.77 -11.89 8.37
C LEU A 295 -16.17 -13.36 8.47
N ASN A 296 -16.57 -13.94 7.33
CA ASN A 296 -16.62 -15.38 7.10
C ASN A 296 -15.58 -15.76 6.06
N TYR A 297 -14.73 -16.70 6.39
CA TYR A 297 -13.71 -17.23 5.50
C TYR A 297 -13.80 -18.75 5.48
N GLN A 298 -13.79 -19.34 4.30
CA GLN A 298 -13.77 -20.78 4.11
C GLN A 298 -12.71 -21.15 3.06
N ASN A 299 -11.91 -22.16 3.36
CA ASN A 299 -10.90 -22.68 2.46
C ASN A 299 -10.91 -24.22 2.50
N PRO A 300 -11.79 -24.86 1.73
CA PRO A 300 -11.69 -26.29 1.46
C PRO A 300 -10.52 -26.59 0.52
N SER A 301 -9.71 -27.58 0.86
CA SER A 301 -8.53 -28.00 0.10
C SER A 301 -8.44 -29.51 0.08
N GLN A 302 -8.22 -30.07 -1.09
CA GLN A 302 -7.95 -31.48 -1.33
C GLN A 302 -6.58 -31.60 -1.99
N GLN A 303 -5.74 -32.48 -1.48
CA GLN A 303 -4.41 -32.71 -2.02
C GLN A 303 -4.15 -34.20 -2.13
N TYR A 304 -3.60 -34.59 -3.25
CA TYR A 304 -3.10 -35.92 -3.52
C TYR A 304 -1.60 -35.82 -3.79
N LEU A 305 -0.83 -36.61 -3.08
CA LEU A 305 0.61 -36.72 -3.24
C LEU A 305 0.97 -38.20 -3.45
N ALA A 306 1.64 -38.49 -4.54
CA ALA A 306 2.25 -39.79 -4.81
C ALA A 306 3.73 -39.58 -5.11
N GLY A 307 4.61 -40.46 -4.59
CA GLY A 307 6.05 -40.32 -4.84
C GLY A 307 6.84 -41.52 -4.35
N THR A 308 8.04 -41.65 -4.89
CA THR A 308 9.03 -42.65 -4.49
C THR A 308 10.22 -41.92 -3.86
N MET A 309 10.61 -42.36 -2.70
CA MET A 309 11.80 -41.89 -2.00
C MET A 309 12.53 -43.08 -1.40
N LEU A 310 13.81 -43.26 -1.74
CA LEU A 310 14.63 -44.40 -1.27
C LEU A 310 13.97 -45.77 -1.54
N ASP A 311 13.41 -45.95 -2.74
CA ASP A 311 12.74 -47.15 -3.22
C ASP A 311 11.40 -47.52 -2.54
N GLU A 312 10.87 -46.62 -1.69
CA GLU A 312 9.53 -46.75 -1.12
C GLU A 312 8.51 -45.88 -1.84
N GLU A 313 7.43 -46.47 -2.32
CA GLU A 313 6.26 -45.72 -2.80
C GLU A 313 5.42 -45.22 -1.62
N ARG A 314 5.04 -43.95 -1.71
CA ARG A 314 4.16 -43.30 -0.71
C ARG A 314 3.03 -42.60 -1.42
N ILE A 315 1.84 -42.81 -0.91
CA ILE A 315 0.63 -42.10 -1.37
C ILE A 315 0.00 -41.45 -0.15
N LEU A 316 -0.27 -40.16 -0.27
CA LEU A 316 -0.94 -39.36 0.76
C LEU A 316 -2.13 -38.64 0.13
N TYR A 317 -3.28 -38.79 0.72
CA TYR A 317 -4.46 -37.98 0.41
C TYR A 317 -4.83 -37.13 1.61
N THR A 318 -4.96 -35.83 1.40
CA THR A 318 -5.35 -34.88 2.43
C THR A 318 -6.61 -34.15 1.99
N ASN A 319 -7.59 -34.12 2.88
CA ASN A 319 -8.79 -33.30 2.73
C ASN A 319 -8.91 -32.42 3.96
N SER A 320 -8.88 -31.11 3.77
CA SER A 320 -8.93 -30.15 4.84
C SER A 320 -9.94 -29.05 4.53
N LYS A 321 -10.53 -28.49 5.56
CA LYS A 321 -11.39 -27.31 5.46
C LYS A 321 -11.09 -26.37 6.62
N GLN A 322 -10.62 -25.18 6.29
CA GLN A 322 -10.51 -24.11 7.27
C GLN A 322 -11.77 -23.24 7.20
N VAL A 323 -12.36 -22.96 8.38
CA VAL A 323 -13.49 -22.03 8.51
C VAL A 323 -13.17 -21.05 9.61
N ILE A 324 -13.32 -19.77 9.32
CA ILE A 324 -13.11 -18.67 10.27
C ILE A 324 -14.32 -17.76 10.22
N ASP A 325 -14.95 -17.59 11.38
CA ASP A 325 -15.96 -16.58 11.64
C ASP A 325 -15.42 -15.58 12.66
N LYS A 326 -15.41 -14.31 12.30
CA LYS A 326 -14.84 -13.27 13.14
C LYS A 326 -15.76 -12.06 13.23
N TRP A 327 -16.08 -11.65 14.44
CA TRP A 327 -16.76 -10.40 14.72
C TRP A 327 -15.77 -9.40 15.32
N LEU A 328 -15.86 -8.15 14.90
CA LEU A 328 -15.12 -7.04 15.45
C LEU A 328 -16.09 -5.90 15.74
N PHE A 329 -16.12 -5.46 17.00
CA PHE A 329 -16.87 -4.29 17.44
C PHE A 329 -15.87 -3.21 17.83
N THR A 330 -16.08 -2.00 17.36
CA THR A 330 -15.24 -0.85 17.68
C THR A 330 -16.09 0.32 18.17
N ALA A 331 -15.59 1.03 19.16
CA ALA A 331 -16.15 2.30 19.62
C ALA A 331 -14.98 3.26 19.90
N ASP A 332 -14.90 4.31 19.12
CA ASP A 332 -13.80 5.27 19.17
C ASP A 332 -14.36 6.66 19.48
N GLN A 333 -13.84 7.29 20.53
CA GLN A 333 -14.15 8.68 20.84
C GLN A 333 -12.87 9.50 20.91
N SER A 334 -12.79 10.57 20.16
CA SER A 334 -11.66 11.48 20.19
C SER A 334 -12.04 12.81 20.85
N HIS A 335 -11.25 13.23 21.84
CA HIS A 335 -11.40 14.52 22.51
C HIS A 335 -10.14 15.36 22.31
N SER A 336 -10.28 16.60 21.85
CA SER A 336 -9.17 17.53 21.80
C SER A 336 -9.15 18.33 23.10
N LEU A 337 -8.18 18.08 23.97
CA LEU A 337 -7.92 18.97 25.09
C LEU A 337 -7.43 20.29 24.52
N LYS A 338 -8.13 21.38 24.82
CA LYS A 338 -7.59 22.73 24.58
C LYS A 338 -6.32 22.85 25.42
N LYS A 339 -5.20 23.18 24.78
CA LYS A 339 -4.03 23.68 25.53
C LYS A 339 -4.48 24.94 26.27
N GLY A 340 -4.48 24.88 27.60
CA GLY A 340 -4.59 26.06 28.43
C GLY A 340 -3.38 26.96 28.23
#